data_083b7e1b26422963aec50b7460919df9
#
_entry.id   083b7e1b26422963aec50b7460919df9
#
_cell.length_a   1.000
_cell.length_b   1.000
_cell.length_c   1.000
_cell.angle_alpha   90.00
_cell.angle_beta   90.00
_cell.angle_gamma   90.00
#
_symmetry.space_group_name_H-M   'P 1'
#
loop_
_entity.id
_entity.type
_entity.pdbx_description
1 polymer ?
#
loop_
_entity_poly.entity_id
_entity_poly.type
_entity_poly.pdbx_seq_one_letter_code
_entity_poly.pdbx_strand_id
1 'polypeptide(L)' 'MPQIKTWKTRPAYFVILEVLTKKGDLTDDELYAQLKSEFDDLGFKDFNDLLMKLEVSGKIRTSSMARGKRRIELVQ' A
#
# COMPACT_ATOMS: atom_id res chain seq x y z
N MET A 1 -1.09 -28.51 2.92
CA MET A 1 -0.81 -27.58 1.82
C MET A 1 -0.39 -26.23 2.34
N PRO A 2 0.65 -25.66 1.76
CA PRO A 2 0.96 -24.30 2.13
C PRO A 2 -0.17 -23.37 1.75
N GLN A 3 -0.48 -22.50 2.66
CA GLN A 3 -1.55 -21.55 2.43
C GLN A 3 -1.04 -20.37 1.61
N ILE A 4 -1.73 -20.07 0.53
CA ILE A 4 -1.36 -18.94 -0.30
C ILE A 4 -2.02 -17.70 0.28
N LYS A 5 -1.22 -16.68 0.56
CA LYS A 5 -1.74 -15.42 1.07
C LYS A 5 -2.54 -14.71 -0.02
N THR A 6 -3.67 -14.13 0.36
CA THR A 6 -4.58 -13.50 -0.61
C THR A 6 -3.91 -12.35 -1.35
N TRP A 7 -3.08 -11.58 -0.66
CA TRP A 7 -2.40 -10.45 -1.29
C TRP A 7 -1.35 -10.90 -2.31
N LYS A 8 -0.91 -12.17 -2.27
CA LYS A 8 0.02 -12.71 -3.25
C LYS A 8 -0.70 -13.26 -4.48
N THR A 9 -1.92 -13.76 -4.32
CA THR A 9 -2.69 -14.29 -5.46
C THR A 9 -3.34 -13.16 -6.25
N ARG A 10 -3.66 -12.04 -5.57
CA ARG A 10 -4.15 -10.84 -6.22
C ARG A 10 -3.06 -9.78 -6.08
N PRO A 11 -2.73 -9.06 -7.16
CA PRO A 11 -1.67 -8.05 -7.06
C PRO A 11 -2.09 -6.90 -6.15
N ALA A 12 -1.66 -6.96 -4.90
CA ALA A 12 -2.01 -5.96 -3.90
C ALA A 12 -1.56 -4.56 -4.31
N TYR A 13 -0.47 -4.47 -5.06
CA TYR A 13 0.00 -3.18 -5.51
C TYR A 13 -0.99 -2.51 -6.48
N PHE A 14 -1.74 -3.27 -7.26
CA PHE A 14 -2.80 -2.70 -8.09
C PHE A 14 -3.91 -2.12 -7.23
N VAL A 15 -4.24 -2.80 -6.14
CA VAL A 15 -5.25 -2.31 -5.21
C VAL A 15 -4.80 -1.02 -4.57
N ILE A 16 -3.50 -0.92 -4.22
CA ILE A 16 -2.94 0.32 -3.68
C ILE A 16 -3.17 1.47 -4.67
N LEU A 17 -2.82 1.25 -5.93
CA LEU A 17 -2.98 2.28 -6.96
C LEU A 17 -4.44 2.65 -7.15
N GLU A 18 -5.32 1.66 -7.13
CA GLU A 18 -6.75 1.89 -7.27
C GLU A 18 -7.32 2.71 -6.13
N VAL A 19 -6.93 2.38 -4.89
CA VAL A 19 -7.38 3.13 -3.72
C VAL A 19 -6.91 4.58 -3.78
N LEU A 20 -5.66 4.79 -4.15
CA LEU A 20 -5.13 6.15 -4.28
C LEU A 20 -5.83 6.93 -5.39
N THR A 21 -6.19 6.26 -6.47
CA THR A 21 -6.92 6.89 -7.56
C THR A 21 -8.30 7.37 -7.09
N LYS A 22 -8.97 6.54 -6.29
CA LYS A 22 -10.33 6.84 -5.84
C LYS A 22 -10.37 7.82 -4.69
N LYS A 23 -9.46 7.66 -3.73
CA LYS A 23 -9.50 8.43 -2.48
C LYS A 23 -8.51 9.58 -2.44
N GLY A 24 -7.56 9.60 -3.36
CA GLY A 24 -6.51 10.60 -3.35
C GLY A 24 -5.41 10.24 -2.37
N ASP A 25 -4.66 11.24 -1.92
CA ASP A 25 -3.53 11.02 -1.05
C ASP A 25 -3.97 10.49 0.30
N LEU A 26 -3.26 9.51 0.80
CA LEU A 26 -3.55 8.89 2.11
C LEU A 26 -2.25 8.76 2.89
N THR A 27 -2.38 8.71 4.22
CA THR A 27 -1.24 8.34 5.05
C THR A 27 -1.02 6.85 4.94
N ASP A 28 0.17 6.40 5.34
CA ASP A 28 0.49 4.96 5.33
C ASP A 28 -0.48 4.17 6.22
N ASP A 29 -0.87 4.73 7.38
CA ASP A 29 -1.83 4.06 8.26
C ASP A 29 -3.20 3.91 7.60
N GLU A 30 -3.66 4.96 6.94
CA GLU A 30 -4.96 4.94 6.27
C GLU A 30 -4.96 3.95 5.11
N LEU A 31 -3.90 3.95 4.32
CA LEU A 31 -3.79 3.05 3.18
C LEU A 31 -3.69 1.60 3.66
N TYR A 32 -2.91 1.35 4.70
CA TYR A 32 -2.78 0.02 5.25
C TYR A 32 -4.14 -0.49 5.74
N ALA A 33 -4.91 0.36 6.42
CA ALA A 33 -6.24 -0.02 6.90
C ALA A 33 -7.17 -0.41 5.75
N GLN A 34 -7.10 0.32 4.63
CA GLN A 34 -7.89 -0.01 3.46
C GLN A 34 -7.50 -1.36 2.88
N LEU A 35 -6.20 -1.63 2.79
CA LEU A 35 -5.72 -2.90 2.26
C LEU A 35 -6.03 -4.05 3.21
N LYS A 36 -5.91 -3.81 4.52
CA LYS A 36 -6.14 -4.85 5.52
C LYS A 36 -7.58 -5.34 5.49
N SER A 37 -8.52 -4.46 5.16
CA SER A 37 -9.92 -4.86 5.05
C SER A 37 -10.14 -5.83 3.89
N GLU A 38 -9.29 -5.80 2.87
CA GLU A 38 -9.40 -6.68 1.71
C GLU A 38 -8.45 -7.88 1.81
N PHE A 39 -7.28 -7.66 2.38
CA PHE A 39 -6.24 -8.69 2.52
C PHE A 39 -5.89 -8.82 4.00
N ASP A 40 -6.69 -9.56 4.74
CA ASP A 40 -6.53 -9.64 6.19
C ASP A 40 -5.25 -10.36 6.62
N ASP A 41 -4.61 -11.08 5.72
CA ASP A 41 -3.32 -11.74 5.98
C ASP A 41 -2.12 -10.86 5.64
N LEU A 42 -2.35 -9.61 5.24
CA LEU A 42 -1.26 -8.69 4.88
C LEU A 42 -0.65 -8.08 6.14
N GLY A 43 0.63 -8.37 6.38
CA GLY A 43 1.36 -7.76 7.49
C GLY A 43 1.87 -6.38 7.12
N PHE A 44 2.16 -5.58 8.13
CA PHE A 44 2.65 -4.22 7.91
C PHE A 44 3.99 -4.21 7.20
N LYS A 45 4.84 -5.19 7.50
CA LYS A 45 6.13 -5.32 6.82
C LYS A 45 5.95 -5.58 5.33
N ASP A 46 5.02 -6.47 4.99
CA ASP A 46 4.71 -6.78 3.59
C ASP A 46 4.16 -5.55 2.88
N PHE A 47 3.33 -4.79 3.58
CA PHE A 47 2.78 -3.54 3.06
C PHE A 47 3.89 -2.55 2.74
N ASN A 48 4.85 -2.38 3.67
CA ASN A 48 5.98 -1.49 3.44
C ASN A 48 6.84 -1.92 2.26
N ASP A 49 7.02 -3.24 2.09
CA ASP A 49 7.77 -3.76 0.95
C ASP A 49 7.07 -3.42 -0.36
N LEU A 50 5.75 -3.54 -0.39
CA LEU A 50 4.97 -3.17 -1.57
C LEU A 50 5.09 -1.68 -1.89
N LEU A 51 5.03 -0.84 -0.86
CA LEU A 51 5.19 0.60 -1.04
C LEU A 51 6.56 0.93 -1.61
N MET A 52 7.60 0.29 -1.08
CA MET A 52 8.96 0.52 -1.56
C MET A 52 9.09 0.15 -3.04
N LYS A 53 8.52 -0.98 -3.44
CA LYS A 53 8.56 -1.40 -4.84
C LYS A 53 7.84 -0.42 -5.75
N LEU A 54 6.70 0.07 -5.31
CA LEU A 54 5.94 1.05 -6.10
C LEU A 54 6.67 2.37 -6.19
N GLU A 55 7.33 2.78 -5.11
CA GLU A 55 8.10 4.02 -5.10
C GLU A 55 9.31 3.92 -6.04
N VAL A 56 10.03 2.81 -5.97
CA VAL A 56 11.19 2.57 -6.83
C VAL A 56 10.77 2.56 -8.31
N SER A 57 9.63 2.00 -8.61
CA SER A 57 9.14 1.95 -10.00
C SER A 57 8.48 3.26 -10.43
N GLY A 58 8.42 4.26 -9.56
CA GLY A 58 7.90 5.58 -9.90
C GLY A 58 6.39 5.67 -9.96
N LYS A 59 5.68 4.72 -9.37
CA LYS A 59 4.23 4.73 -9.38
C LYS A 59 3.62 5.57 -8.27
N ILE A 60 4.33 5.68 -7.15
CA ILE A 60 3.88 6.48 -6.01
C ILE A 60 5.03 7.33 -5.50
N ARG A 61 4.67 8.33 -4.72
CA ARG A 61 5.63 9.18 -4.01
C ARG A 61 5.28 9.17 -2.54
N THR A 62 6.29 9.07 -1.68
CA THR A 62 6.07 9.13 -0.25
C THR A 62 6.73 10.37 0.31
N SER A 63 6.08 11.00 1.28
CA SER A 63 6.59 12.19 1.95
C SER A 63 6.50 11.97 3.45
N SER A 64 7.53 12.39 4.18
CA SER A 64 7.52 12.28 5.63
C SER A 64 6.57 13.30 6.23
N MET A 65 5.84 12.88 7.24
CA MET A 65 4.96 13.73 8.02
C MET A 65 5.38 13.68 9.48
N ALA A 66 4.77 14.52 10.30
CA ALA A 66 5.04 14.51 11.73
C ALA A 66 4.71 13.15 12.34
N ARG A 67 5.41 12.80 13.40
CA ARG A 67 5.18 11.57 14.18
C ARG A 67 5.45 10.29 13.41
N GLY A 68 6.38 10.35 12.47
CA GLY A 68 6.80 9.16 11.75
C GLY A 68 5.82 8.67 10.71
N LYS A 69 4.75 9.39 10.45
CA LYS A 69 3.81 9.04 9.40
C LYS A 69 4.32 9.44 8.03
N ARG A 70 3.84 8.77 7.00
CA ARG A 70 4.19 9.10 5.62
C ARG A 70 2.91 9.34 4.84
N ARG A 71 2.98 10.31 3.95
CA ARG A 71 1.90 10.57 3.01
C ARG A 71 2.21 9.87 1.71
N ILE A 72 1.25 9.13 1.22
CA ILE A 72 1.38 8.35 -0.01
C ILE A 72 0.60 9.05 -1.11
N GLU A 73 1.26 9.36 -2.21
CA GLU A 73 0.65 10.05 -3.34
C GLU A 73 0.86 9.24 -4.60
N LEU A 74 -0.15 9.23 -5.47
CA LEU A 74 -0.04 8.61 -6.78
C LEU A 74 0.72 9.54 -7.71
N VAL A 75 1.73 9.02 -8.39
CA VAL A 75 2.47 9.77 -9.41
C VAL A 75 1.72 9.63 -10.73
N GLN A 76 1.47 10.75 -11.37
CA GLN A 76 0.77 10.76 -12.64
C GLN A 76 1.64 11.33 -13.75
#